data_430281807af02f0528ca41d983156667
#
_entry.id   430281807af02f0528ca41d983156667
#
_cell.length_a   1.000
_cell.length_b   1.000
_cell.length_c   1.000
_cell.angle_alpha   90.00
_cell.angle_beta   90.00
_cell.angle_gamma   90.00
#
_symmetry.space_group_name_H-M   'P 1'
#
loop_
_entity.id
_entity.type
_entity.pdbx_description
1 polymer ?
#
loop_
_entity_poly.entity_id
_entity_poly.type
_entity_poly.pdbx_seq_one_letter_code
_entity_poly.pdbx_strand_id
1 'polypeptide(L)'
;MMDKIILASKSEVRKNILNSNGISCDVIPSNVDEDTVKISLSKENASPEIISKNLAELKANKVSAKYRDYMVLGADSVIDLDGSILSKPNNRTEAFDILKLLNNKSHYLISSVCISRGGNMIWNYTDKAILTMKNFSDDELKLYLSKISDEALYAYNVYQIEGEGRKLFTDIKGDENTIMGLPIDKIKDYLKNYE
;
A
#
# COMPACT_ATOMS: atom_id res chain seq x y z
N MET A 1 25.50 9.59 -9.86
CA MET A 1 25.18 8.33 -9.12
C MET A 1 24.00 8.68 -8.23
N MET A 2 22.83 8.10 -8.44
CA MET A 2 21.66 8.39 -7.58
C MET A 2 22.04 8.16 -6.13
N ASP A 3 21.81 9.12 -5.26
CA ASP A 3 22.01 8.96 -3.83
C ASP A 3 21.09 7.83 -3.34
N LYS A 4 21.63 6.96 -2.48
CA LYS A 4 20.88 5.86 -1.88
C LYS A 4 19.70 6.43 -1.10
N ILE A 5 18.48 5.97 -1.40
CA ILE A 5 17.28 6.41 -0.68
C ILE A 5 17.00 5.50 0.52
N ILE A 6 16.23 5.99 1.49
CA ILE A 6 15.71 5.21 2.60
C ILE A 6 14.24 4.90 2.33
N LEU A 7 13.86 3.61 2.42
CA LEU A 7 12.47 3.18 2.38
C LEU A 7 11.92 3.07 3.81
N ALA A 8 10.97 3.94 4.17
CA ALA A 8 10.33 3.99 5.48
C ALA A 8 9.18 2.95 5.62
N SER A 9 9.43 1.71 5.18
CA SER A 9 8.43 0.64 5.15
C SER A 9 9.07 -0.72 5.42
N LYS A 10 8.32 -1.63 6.07
CA LYS A 10 8.71 -3.04 6.26
C LYS A 10 8.37 -3.93 5.06
N SER A 11 7.69 -3.40 4.03
CA SER A 11 7.18 -4.18 2.91
C SER A 11 8.33 -4.67 2.00
N GLU A 12 8.56 -5.97 1.97
CA GLU A 12 9.50 -6.60 1.05
C GLU A 12 9.08 -6.40 -0.42
N VAL A 13 7.77 -6.36 -0.72
CA VAL A 13 7.27 -6.10 -2.07
C VAL A 13 7.72 -4.73 -2.55
N ARG A 14 7.55 -3.68 -1.74
CA ARG A 14 8.02 -2.32 -2.09
C ARG A 14 9.53 -2.25 -2.31
N LYS A 15 10.30 -2.91 -1.45
CA LYS A 15 11.75 -3.01 -1.60
C LYS A 15 12.13 -3.70 -2.90
N ASN A 16 11.46 -4.81 -3.23
CA ASN A 16 11.71 -5.56 -4.46
C ASN A 16 11.34 -4.74 -5.71
N ILE A 17 10.24 -3.98 -5.69
CA ILE A 17 9.87 -3.06 -6.78
C ILE A 17 10.97 -2.01 -6.99
N LEU A 18 11.48 -1.38 -5.95
CA LEU A 18 12.58 -0.41 -6.06
C LEU A 18 13.83 -1.06 -6.67
N ASN A 19 14.27 -2.17 -6.11
CA ASN A 19 15.49 -2.86 -6.55
C ASN A 19 15.41 -3.32 -8.01
N SER A 20 14.27 -3.92 -8.42
CA SER A 20 14.07 -4.36 -9.81
C SER A 20 13.99 -3.20 -10.82
N ASN A 21 13.78 -1.98 -10.33
CA ASN A 21 13.81 -0.76 -11.15
C ASN A 21 15.13 0.03 -11.00
N GLY A 22 16.17 -0.58 -10.43
CA GLY A 22 17.49 0.02 -10.31
C GLY A 22 17.63 1.08 -9.21
N ILE A 23 16.65 1.19 -8.31
CA ILE A 23 16.69 2.11 -7.18
C ILE A 23 17.14 1.37 -5.93
N SER A 24 18.39 1.58 -5.53
CA SER A 24 18.93 1.01 -4.30
C SER A 24 18.38 1.73 -3.08
N CYS A 25 17.92 0.98 -2.06
CA CYS A 25 17.39 1.56 -0.85
C CYS A 25 17.84 0.84 0.43
N ASP A 26 17.99 1.60 1.52
CA ASP A 26 18.04 1.07 2.88
C ASP A 26 16.63 1.01 3.47
N VAL A 27 16.32 -0.07 4.19
CA VAL A 27 15.00 -0.22 4.84
C VAL A 27 15.11 0.22 6.30
N ILE A 28 14.38 1.30 6.62
CA ILE A 28 14.27 1.81 8.00
C ILE A 28 12.79 2.02 8.32
N PRO A 29 12.15 1.07 9.02
CA PRO A 29 10.73 1.17 9.34
C PRO A 29 10.39 2.42 10.15
N SER A 30 9.31 3.10 9.79
CA SER A 30 8.87 4.34 10.44
C SER A 30 8.30 4.12 11.84
N ASN A 31 7.72 2.93 12.12
CA ASN A 31 7.00 2.63 13.35
C ASN A 31 5.96 3.71 13.72
N VAL A 32 5.16 4.13 12.73
CA VAL A 32 3.98 4.96 12.92
C VAL A 32 2.85 4.08 13.41
N ASP A 33 2.08 4.57 14.37
CA ASP A 33 0.82 3.93 14.80
C ASP A 33 -0.27 4.24 13.76
N GLU A 34 -0.34 3.35 12.74
CA GLU A 34 -1.24 3.54 11.59
C GLU A 34 -2.71 3.47 12.00
N ASP A 35 -3.05 2.63 12.96
CA ASP A 35 -4.45 2.43 13.37
C ASP A 35 -4.99 3.66 14.09
N THR A 36 -4.23 4.24 14.99
CA THR A 36 -4.60 5.50 15.65
C THR A 36 -4.80 6.63 14.63
N VAL A 37 -3.92 6.75 13.63
CA VAL A 37 -4.05 7.76 12.57
C VAL A 37 -5.30 7.52 11.71
N LYS A 38 -5.56 6.28 11.29
CA LYS A 38 -6.76 5.91 10.51
C LYS A 38 -8.03 6.25 11.28
N ILE A 39 -8.10 5.85 12.55
CA ILE A 39 -9.27 6.13 13.40
C ILE A 39 -9.50 7.63 13.56
N SER A 40 -8.44 8.40 13.83
CA SER A 40 -8.55 9.85 14.01
C SER A 40 -9.06 10.54 12.75
N LEU A 41 -8.44 10.27 11.60
CA LEU A 41 -8.83 10.87 10.34
C LEU A 41 -10.23 10.42 9.85
N SER A 42 -10.61 9.16 10.12
CA SER A 42 -11.95 8.67 9.81
C SER A 42 -13.03 9.36 10.64
N LYS A 43 -12.77 9.71 11.90
CA LYS A 43 -13.70 10.51 12.72
C LYS A 43 -13.90 11.93 12.17
N GLU A 44 -12.90 12.45 11.46
CA GLU A 44 -12.98 13.76 10.79
C GLU A 44 -13.58 13.66 9.37
N ASN A 45 -14.12 12.50 9.00
CA ASN A 45 -14.66 12.18 7.67
C ASN A 45 -13.63 12.34 6.53
N ALA A 46 -12.35 12.15 6.80
CA ALA A 46 -11.33 12.13 5.77
C ALA A 46 -11.56 10.96 4.81
N SER A 47 -11.41 11.21 3.50
CA SER A 47 -11.53 10.15 2.50
C SER A 47 -10.40 9.12 2.61
N PRO A 48 -10.59 7.87 2.14
CA PRO A 48 -9.53 6.87 2.09
C PRO A 48 -8.24 7.37 1.42
N GLU A 49 -8.36 8.18 0.38
CA GLU A 49 -7.21 8.81 -0.29
C GLU A 49 -6.44 9.76 0.63
N ILE A 50 -7.14 10.62 1.36
CA ILE A 50 -6.53 11.55 2.32
C ILE A 50 -5.82 10.77 3.42
N ILE A 51 -6.42 9.70 3.91
CA ILE A 51 -5.83 8.86 4.96
C ILE A 51 -4.54 8.19 4.46
N SER A 52 -4.57 7.56 3.28
CA SER A 52 -3.40 6.95 2.66
C SER A 52 -2.27 7.96 2.45
N LYS A 53 -2.59 9.16 1.93
CA LYS A 53 -1.63 10.24 1.71
C LYS A 53 -0.98 10.71 3.01
N ASN A 54 -1.77 10.95 4.05
CA ASN A 54 -1.24 11.34 5.37
C ASN A 54 -0.33 10.28 5.97
N LEU A 55 -0.69 9.00 5.87
CA LEU A 55 0.14 7.91 6.38
C LEU A 55 1.47 7.80 5.64
N ALA A 56 1.46 7.94 4.31
CA ALA A 56 2.70 7.95 3.53
C ALA A 56 3.62 9.10 3.94
N GLU A 57 3.06 10.30 4.13
CA GLU A 57 3.79 11.49 4.57
C GLU A 57 4.35 11.33 5.98
N LEU A 58 3.54 10.91 6.94
CA LEU A 58 3.97 10.69 8.32
C LEU A 58 5.13 9.69 8.41
N LYS A 59 5.06 8.60 7.63
CA LYS A 59 6.13 7.59 7.56
C LYS A 59 7.43 8.21 7.04
N ALA A 60 7.37 8.96 5.94
CA ALA A 60 8.53 9.62 5.35
C ALA A 60 9.12 10.69 6.27
N ASN A 61 8.29 11.60 6.79
CA ASN A 61 8.72 12.70 7.65
C ASN A 61 9.38 12.19 8.94
N LYS A 62 8.79 11.18 9.58
CA LYS A 62 9.31 10.62 10.84
C LYS A 62 10.73 10.04 10.69
N VAL A 63 11.00 9.35 9.60
CA VAL A 63 12.31 8.78 9.33
C VAL A 63 13.29 9.86 8.86
N SER A 64 12.88 10.73 7.93
CA SER A 64 13.76 11.79 7.40
C SER A 64 14.16 12.85 8.43
N ALA A 65 13.37 13.03 9.49
CA ALA A 65 13.76 13.89 10.60
C ALA A 65 15.01 13.38 11.35
N LYS A 66 15.25 12.06 11.34
CA LYS A 66 16.42 11.41 11.94
C LYS A 66 17.58 11.28 10.95
N TYR A 67 17.28 11.09 9.67
CA TYR A 67 18.23 10.88 8.57
C TYR A 67 18.17 12.06 7.60
N ARG A 68 18.58 13.23 8.10
CA ARG A 68 18.31 14.55 7.49
C ARG A 68 18.90 14.75 6.09
N ASP A 69 20.02 14.10 5.81
CA ASP A 69 20.76 14.24 4.54
C ASP A 69 20.24 13.31 3.44
N TYR A 70 19.39 12.34 3.81
CA TYR A 70 18.86 11.33 2.88
C TYR A 70 17.45 11.70 2.39
N MET A 71 17.15 11.30 1.15
CA MET A 71 15.77 11.19 0.69
C MET A 71 15.12 9.99 1.32
N VAL A 72 13.95 10.16 1.89
CA VAL A 72 13.18 9.08 2.53
C VAL A 72 11.85 8.92 1.83
N LEU A 73 11.61 7.70 1.32
CA LEU A 73 10.37 7.30 0.68
C LEU A 73 9.45 6.63 1.70
N GLY A 74 8.32 7.25 1.98
CA GLY A 74 7.19 6.66 2.69
C GLY A 74 6.11 6.22 1.72
N ALA A 75 5.40 5.16 2.07
CA ALA A 75 4.30 4.65 1.25
C ALA A 75 3.20 4.05 2.12
N ASP A 76 1.96 4.22 1.67
CA ASP A 76 0.79 3.59 2.26
C ASP A 76 -0.19 3.14 1.19
N SER A 77 -0.93 2.07 1.48
CA SER A 77 -1.95 1.53 0.57
C SER A 77 -3.20 1.15 1.36
N VAL A 78 -4.35 1.51 0.83
CA VAL A 78 -5.66 1.21 1.42
C VAL A 78 -6.60 0.60 0.38
N ILE A 79 -7.47 -0.29 0.83
CA ILE A 79 -8.63 -0.75 0.07
C ILE A 79 -9.79 0.17 0.42
N ASP A 80 -10.37 0.78 -0.59
CA ASP A 80 -11.56 1.62 -0.48
C ASP A 80 -12.76 0.90 -1.11
N LEU A 81 -13.71 0.52 -0.29
CA LEU A 81 -15.00 -0.01 -0.71
C LEU A 81 -16.09 1.00 -0.34
N ASP A 82 -16.68 1.62 -1.36
CA ASP A 82 -17.78 2.57 -1.20
C ASP A 82 -17.48 3.72 -0.23
N GLY A 83 -16.23 4.24 -0.24
CA GLY A 83 -15.79 5.32 0.64
C GLY A 83 -15.32 4.86 2.03
N SER A 84 -15.32 3.56 2.30
CA SER A 84 -14.88 2.98 3.56
C SER A 84 -13.57 2.22 3.41
N ILE A 85 -12.63 2.47 4.33
CA ILE A 85 -11.36 1.72 4.35
C ILE A 85 -11.60 0.32 4.91
N LEU A 86 -11.11 -0.69 4.18
CA LEU A 86 -10.99 -2.04 4.71
C LEU A 86 -9.59 -2.23 5.29
N SER A 87 -9.52 -2.42 6.61
CA SER A 87 -8.27 -2.69 7.31
C SER A 87 -7.75 -4.09 7.03
N LYS A 88 -6.45 -4.31 7.31
CA LYS A 88 -5.87 -5.65 7.24
C LYS A 88 -6.53 -6.56 8.28
N PRO A 89 -6.75 -7.83 7.95
CA PRO A 89 -7.31 -8.77 8.90
C PRO A 89 -6.31 -9.11 10.02
N ASN A 90 -6.82 -9.34 11.23
CA ASN A 90 -6.04 -9.83 12.36
C ASN A 90 -6.08 -11.36 12.47
N ASN A 91 -7.00 -12.00 11.78
CA ASN A 91 -7.19 -13.44 11.77
C ASN A 91 -7.92 -13.89 10.50
N ARG A 92 -8.02 -15.22 10.30
CA ARG A 92 -8.65 -15.80 9.10
C ARG A 92 -10.15 -15.55 9.01
N THR A 93 -10.84 -15.40 10.14
CA THR A 93 -12.27 -15.08 10.15
C THR A 93 -12.50 -13.68 9.60
N GLU A 94 -11.75 -12.70 10.08
CA GLU A 94 -11.80 -11.32 9.54
C GLU A 94 -11.42 -11.27 8.06
N ALA A 95 -10.42 -12.05 7.64
CA ALA A 95 -10.05 -12.15 6.23
C ALA A 95 -11.20 -12.70 5.37
N PHE A 96 -11.91 -13.70 5.85
CA PHE A 96 -13.09 -14.24 5.18
C PHE A 96 -14.21 -13.19 5.09
N ASP A 97 -14.46 -12.46 6.17
CA ASP A 97 -15.47 -11.40 6.19
C ASP A 97 -15.14 -10.26 5.21
N ILE A 98 -13.87 -9.87 5.13
CA ILE A 98 -13.39 -8.88 4.13
C ILE A 98 -13.63 -9.40 2.71
N LEU A 99 -13.27 -10.65 2.41
CA LEU A 99 -13.53 -11.24 1.09
C LEU A 99 -15.02 -11.28 0.75
N LYS A 100 -15.88 -11.55 1.72
CA LYS A 100 -17.35 -11.49 1.53
C LYS A 100 -17.83 -10.08 1.24
N LEU A 101 -17.27 -9.07 1.89
CA LEU A 101 -17.59 -7.66 1.61
C LEU A 101 -17.22 -7.26 0.18
N LEU A 102 -16.08 -7.76 -0.33
CA LEU A 102 -15.57 -7.48 -1.66
C LEU A 102 -16.23 -8.34 -2.76
N ASN A 103 -16.85 -9.46 -2.39
CA ASN A 103 -17.38 -10.45 -3.30
C ASN A 103 -18.41 -9.87 -4.28
N ASN A 104 -18.20 -10.11 -5.59
CA ASN A 104 -19.04 -9.60 -6.66
C ASN A 104 -19.15 -8.06 -6.70
N LYS A 105 -18.11 -7.34 -6.22
CA LYS A 105 -18.07 -5.87 -6.21
C LYS A 105 -16.78 -5.34 -6.83
N SER A 106 -16.85 -4.08 -7.24
CA SER A 106 -15.66 -3.29 -7.56
C SER A 106 -15.24 -2.49 -6.34
N HIS A 107 -13.93 -2.36 -6.15
CA HIS A 107 -13.34 -1.51 -5.12
C HIS A 107 -12.09 -0.82 -5.66
N TYR A 108 -11.64 0.21 -4.97
CA TYR A 108 -10.38 0.87 -5.26
C TYR A 108 -9.26 0.31 -4.38
N LEU A 109 -8.10 0.14 -4.96
CA LEU A 109 -6.85 0.11 -4.23
C LEU A 109 -6.15 1.44 -4.46
N ILE A 110 -5.87 2.16 -3.38
CA ILE A 110 -5.25 3.48 -3.40
C ILE A 110 -3.86 3.34 -2.80
N SER A 111 -2.84 3.75 -3.55
CA SER A 111 -1.45 3.77 -3.09
C SER A 111 -0.89 5.18 -3.13
N SER A 112 -0.45 5.66 -1.98
CA SER A 112 0.18 6.96 -1.81
C SER A 112 1.65 6.81 -1.48
N VAL A 113 2.46 7.69 -2.05
CA VAL A 113 3.89 7.79 -1.79
C VAL A 113 4.27 9.22 -1.45
N CYS A 114 5.26 9.36 -0.61
CA CYS A 114 5.81 10.64 -0.19
C CYS A 114 7.33 10.54 -0.13
N ILE A 115 8.05 11.51 -0.69
CA ILE A 115 9.47 11.68 -0.49
C ILE A 115 9.69 12.88 0.42
N SER A 116 10.47 12.68 1.48
CA SER A 116 10.80 13.70 2.47
C SER A 116 12.30 13.80 2.65
N ARG A 117 12.76 15.00 3.03
CA ARG A 117 14.15 15.27 3.42
C ARG A 117 14.17 16.22 4.62
N GLY A 118 15.01 15.95 5.61
CA GLY A 118 15.14 16.80 6.79
C GLY A 118 13.86 16.94 7.64
N GLY A 119 12.94 15.98 7.56
CA GLY A 119 11.66 15.98 8.27
C GLY A 119 10.51 16.63 7.50
N ASN A 120 10.72 17.09 6.28
CA ASN A 120 9.71 17.79 5.49
C ASN A 120 9.47 17.07 4.15
N MET A 121 8.19 17.00 3.76
CA MET A 121 7.81 16.50 2.44
C MET A 121 8.35 17.41 1.34
N ILE A 122 8.97 16.80 0.32
CA ILE A 122 9.44 17.49 -0.88
C ILE A 122 8.68 17.04 -2.13
N TRP A 123 8.04 15.89 -2.10
CA TRP A 123 7.19 15.40 -3.18
C TRP A 123 6.20 14.35 -2.67
N ASN A 124 5.04 14.26 -3.29
CA ASN A 124 4.09 13.18 -3.07
C ASN A 124 3.30 12.85 -4.34
N TYR A 125 2.79 11.64 -4.39
CA TYR A 125 1.90 11.17 -5.46
C TYR A 125 0.94 10.14 -4.92
N THR A 126 -0.28 10.13 -5.44
CA THR A 126 -1.30 9.12 -5.12
C THR A 126 -1.87 8.57 -6.40
N ASP A 127 -1.96 7.26 -6.49
CA ASP A 127 -2.55 6.54 -7.61
C ASP A 127 -3.62 5.57 -7.15
N LYS A 128 -4.54 5.22 -8.06
CA LYS A 128 -5.68 4.34 -7.81
C LYS A 128 -5.80 3.29 -8.89
N ALA A 129 -6.09 2.07 -8.48
CA ALA A 129 -6.53 0.99 -9.35
C ALA A 129 -7.94 0.55 -8.97
N ILE A 130 -8.69 0.06 -9.95
CA ILE A 130 -10.03 -0.51 -9.74
C ILE A 130 -9.94 -2.01 -9.96
N LEU A 131 -10.39 -2.78 -8.99
CA LEU A 131 -10.44 -4.23 -9.06
C LEU A 131 -11.89 -4.69 -8.90
N THR A 132 -12.36 -5.51 -9.85
CA THR A 132 -13.70 -6.08 -9.81
C THR A 132 -13.62 -7.56 -9.47
N MET A 133 -14.11 -7.93 -8.29
CA MET A 133 -14.07 -9.31 -7.81
C MET A 133 -15.18 -10.15 -8.46
N LYS A 134 -14.84 -11.39 -8.79
CA LYS A 134 -15.81 -12.40 -9.25
C LYS A 134 -16.81 -12.71 -8.15
N ASN A 135 -17.90 -13.39 -8.52
CA ASN A 135 -18.85 -13.94 -7.57
C ASN A 135 -18.40 -15.34 -7.15
N PHE A 136 -18.15 -15.53 -5.88
CA PHE A 136 -17.72 -16.80 -5.27
C PHE A 136 -18.72 -17.25 -4.20
N SER A 137 -18.87 -18.54 -4.06
CA SER A 137 -19.50 -19.16 -2.88
C SER A 137 -18.60 -19.06 -1.64
N ASP A 138 -19.19 -19.21 -0.47
CA ASP A 138 -18.44 -19.25 0.80
C ASP A 138 -17.36 -20.34 0.81
N ASP A 139 -17.64 -21.50 0.20
CA ASP A 139 -16.67 -22.60 0.15
C ASP A 139 -15.49 -22.31 -0.80
N GLU A 140 -15.73 -21.62 -1.91
CA GLU A 140 -14.65 -21.18 -2.80
C GLU A 140 -13.76 -20.14 -2.12
N LEU A 141 -14.34 -19.20 -1.37
CA LEU A 141 -13.56 -18.22 -0.60
C LEU A 141 -12.73 -18.89 0.50
N LYS A 142 -13.29 -19.89 1.21
CA LYS A 142 -12.54 -20.68 2.19
C LYS A 142 -11.40 -21.47 1.53
N LEU A 143 -11.67 -22.06 0.37
CA LEU A 143 -10.65 -22.78 -0.41
C LEU A 143 -9.53 -21.84 -0.85
N TYR A 144 -9.85 -20.63 -1.29
CA TYR A 144 -8.86 -19.61 -1.60
C TYR A 144 -8.00 -19.30 -0.37
N LEU A 145 -8.62 -18.97 0.76
CA LEU A 145 -7.90 -18.65 2.01
C LEU A 145 -7.01 -19.81 2.48
N SER A 146 -7.41 -21.07 2.26
CA SER A 146 -6.60 -22.24 2.64
C SER A 146 -5.25 -22.31 1.89
N LYS A 147 -5.13 -21.64 0.75
CA LYS A 147 -3.91 -21.58 -0.07
C LYS A 147 -2.98 -20.41 0.30
N ILE A 148 -3.45 -19.49 1.12
CA ILE A 148 -2.71 -18.29 1.51
C ILE A 148 -2.11 -18.51 2.90
N SER A 149 -0.80 -18.25 3.05
CA SER A 149 -0.15 -18.32 4.36
C SER A 149 -0.61 -17.18 5.28
N ASP A 150 -0.55 -17.40 6.58
CA ASP A 150 -0.88 -16.35 7.57
C ASP A 150 0.03 -15.12 7.41
N GLU A 151 1.31 -15.34 7.12
CA GLU A 151 2.27 -14.26 6.89
C GLU A 151 1.85 -13.38 5.72
N ALA A 152 1.48 -13.96 4.58
CA ALA A 152 1.00 -13.22 3.42
C ALA A 152 -0.31 -12.49 3.71
N LEU A 153 -1.25 -13.15 4.39
CA LEU A 153 -2.56 -12.60 4.72
C LEU A 153 -2.45 -11.34 5.58
N TYR A 154 -1.60 -11.38 6.62
CA TYR A 154 -1.45 -10.25 7.55
C TYR A 154 -0.50 -9.16 7.02
N ALA A 155 0.43 -9.51 6.13
CA ALA A 155 1.34 -8.54 5.53
C ALA A 155 0.69 -7.72 4.41
N TYR A 156 -0.14 -8.36 3.55
CA TYR A 156 -0.58 -7.79 2.27
C TYR A 156 -2.10 -7.60 2.15
N ASN A 157 -2.84 -7.82 3.22
CA ASN A 157 -4.30 -7.88 3.18
C ASN A 157 -4.79 -9.21 2.53
N VAL A 158 -6.04 -9.25 2.09
CA VAL A 158 -6.71 -10.50 1.70
C VAL A 158 -6.35 -11.02 0.31
N TYR A 159 -5.57 -10.27 -0.47
CA TYR A 159 -5.11 -10.73 -1.79
C TYR A 159 -3.76 -10.13 -2.19
N GLN A 160 -3.03 -10.89 -3.01
CA GLN A 160 -1.82 -10.46 -3.73
C GLN A 160 -2.04 -10.73 -5.21
N ILE A 161 -1.96 -9.68 -6.05
CA ILE A 161 -2.21 -9.83 -7.50
C ILE A 161 -1.07 -10.53 -8.24
N GLU A 162 0.12 -10.55 -7.68
CA GLU A 162 1.27 -11.31 -8.18
C GLU A 162 1.17 -12.81 -7.93
N GLY A 163 0.14 -13.27 -7.20
CA GLY A 163 -0.07 -14.66 -6.83
C GLY A 163 -1.50 -15.15 -7.06
N GLU A 164 -1.97 -16.02 -6.16
CA GLU A 164 -3.31 -16.61 -6.19
C GLU A 164 -4.44 -15.55 -6.16
N GLY A 165 -4.18 -14.39 -5.55
CA GLY A 165 -5.14 -13.31 -5.45
C GLY A 165 -5.60 -12.76 -6.81
N ARG A 166 -4.78 -12.85 -7.85
CA ARG A 166 -5.19 -12.41 -9.20
C ARG A 166 -6.41 -13.15 -9.73
N LYS A 167 -6.57 -14.40 -9.35
CA LYS A 167 -7.69 -15.26 -9.78
C LYS A 167 -9.05 -14.82 -9.23
N LEU A 168 -9.05 -14.00 -8.19
CA LEU A 168 -10.27 -13.46 -7.59
C LEU A 168 -10.98 -12.44 -8.50
N PHE A 169 -10.27 -11.83 -9.45
CA PHE A 169 -10.77 -10.67 -10.20
C PHE A 169 -11.19 -11.03 -11.63
N THR A 170 -12.30 -10.44 -12.08
CA THR A 170 -12.71 -10.44 -13.49
C THR A 170 -12.04 -9.33 -14.27
N ASP A 171 -11.81 -8.18 -13.61
CA ASP A 171 -11.26 -6.99 -14.24
C ASP A 171 -10.33 -6.26 -13.27
N ILE A 172 -9.21 -5.79 -13.77
CA ILE A 172 -8.22 -4.99 -13.07
C ILE A 172 -7.85 -3.82 -13.97
N LYS A 173 -8.14 -2.60 -13.53
CA LYS A 173 -7.82 -1.36 -14.24
C LYS A 173 -6.87 -0.52 -13.40
N GLY A 174 -5.72 -0.21 -13.96
CA GLY A 174 -4.66 0.56 -13.30
C GLY A 174 -3.31 -0.14 -13.37
N ASP A 175 -2.30 0.50 -12.80
CA ASP A 175 -0.94 -0.02 -12.79
C ASP A 175 -0.77 -1.12 -11.71
N GLU A 176 -0.14 -2.24 -12.08
CA GLU A 176 0.10 -3.36 -11.16
C GLU A 176 1.01 -2.95 -10.00
N ASN A 177 2.01 -2.08 -10.23
CA ASN A 177 2.89 -1.61 -9.16
C ASN A 177 2.12 -0.73 -8.17
N THR A 178 1.13 0.05 -8.63
CA THR A 178 0.20 0.76 -7.75
C THR A 178 -0.57 -0.22 -6.87
N ILE A 179 -1.08 -1.32 -7.43
CA ILE A 179 -1.80 -2.35 -6.66
C ILE A 179 -0.86 -3.03 -5.65
N MET A 180 0.38 -3.30 -6.03
CA MET A 180 1.42 -3.84 -5.14
C MET A 180 1.93 -2.82 -4.11
N GLY A 181 1.46 -1.58 -4.17
CA GLY A 181 1.67 -0.56 -3.15
C GLY A 181 2.78 0.45 -3.41
N LEU A 182 3.27 0.55 -4.67
CA LEU A 182 4.30 1.52 -5.02
C LEU A 182 4.20 1.93 -6.50
N PRO A 183 3.64 3.11 -6.85
CA PRO A 183 3.56 3.64 -8.21
C PRO A 183 4.96 4.06 -8.71
N ILE A 184 5.75 3.07 -9.12
CA ILE A 184 7.20 3.19 -9.33
C ILE A 184 7.58 4.14 -10.46
N ASP A 185 6.79 4.20 -11.54
CA ASP A 185 7.14 5.06 -12.68
C ASP A 185 7.13 6.54 -12.30
N LYS A 186 6.18 6.96 -11.44
CA LYS A 186 6.12 8.34 -10.93
C LYS A 186 7.28 8.67 -9.99
N ILE A 187 7.71 7.69 -9.20
CA ILE A 187 8.91 7.84 -8.36
C ILE A 187 10.15 8.00 -9.24
N LYS A 188 10.30 7.17 -10.28
CA LYS A 188 11.42 7.26 -11.25
C LYS A 188 11.45 8.61 -11.97
N ASP A 189 10.28 9.07 -12.42
CA ASP A 189 10.17 10.37 -13.09
C ASP A 189 10.59 11.51 -12.17
N TYR A 190 10.16 11.48 -10.90
CA TYR A 190 10.57 12.48 -9.92
C TYR A 190 12.08 12.44 -9.67
N LEU A 191 12.64 11.27 -9.40
CA LEU A 191 14.08 11.13 -9.09
C LEU A 191 14.98 11.56 -10.24
N LYS A 192 14.60 11.27 -11.49
CA LYS A 192 15.33 11.73 -12.69
C LYS A 192 15.36 13.26 -12.83
N ASN A 193 14.29 13.93 -12.40
CA ASN A 193 14.18 15.38 -12.50
C ASN A 193 14.81 16.12 -11.29
N TYR A 194 15.18 15.37 -10.26
CA TYR A 194 15.81 15.92 -9.05
C TYR A 194 17.33 16.01 -9.16
N GLU A 195 17.94 15.26 -10.09
CA GLU A 195 19.38 15.35 -10.42
C GLU A 195 19.67 16.61 -11.24
#